data_9d6bf2a3831e02c0624088a0b0a893d8
#
_entry.id   9d6bf2a3831e02c0624088a0b0a893d8
#
_cell.length_a   1.000
_cell.length_b   1.000
_cell.length_c   1.000
_cell.angle_alpha   90.00
_cell.angle_beta   90.00
_cell.angle_gamma   90.00
#
_symmetry.space_group_name_H-M   'P 1'
#
loop_
_entity.id
_entity.type
_entity.pdbx_description
1 polymer ?
#
loop_
_entity_poly.entity_id
_entity_poly.type
_entity_poly.pdbx_seq_one_letter_code
_entity_poly.pdbx_strand_id
1 'polypeptide(L)'
;EMVRPLAERLDLPDLRVERTETGDHYDPTQGGIRLSADKCDGRALTASTVAAHEVGHALQDRDGYAALRWRTRLIGATRNAERVGAGLMMAAPFLGMLSRAPSIGLLTLFGGMLSLGSSVLVHLVTLPTEFDASFNRALPILQHNDILKQPDRRHARRLLMAAALTYVSA
;
A
#
# COMPACT_ATOMS: atom_id res chain seq x y z
N GLU A 1 6.50 9.49 -17.79
CA GLU A 1 7.80 9.55 -18.54
C GLU A 1 9.03 9.46 -17.63
N MET A 2 8.98 9.91 -16.37
CA MET A 2 10.14 9.92 -15.44
C MET A 2 10.55 8.52 -14.97
N VAL A 3 9.61 7.61 -14.80
CA VAL A 3 9.87 6.28 -14.18
C VAL A 3 10.75 5.39 -15.06
N ARG A 4 10.59 5.42 -16.38
CA ARG A 4 11.38 4.57 -17.30
C ARG A 4 12.88 4.86 -17.25
N PRO A 5 13.34 6.11 -17.45
CA PRO A 5 14.77 6.42 -17.34
C PRO A 5 15.33 6.16 -15.94
N LEU A 6 14.48 6.29 -14.91
CA LEU A 6 14.85 6.00 -13.55
C LEU A 6 14.99 4.49 -13.30
N ALA A 7 14.09 3.69 -13.85
CA ALA A 7 14.13 2.23 -13.75
C ALA A 7 15.41 1.67 -14.40
N GLU A 8 15.81 2.18 -15.57
CA GLU A 8 17.06 1.79 -16.23
C GLU A 8 18.30 2.11 -15.39
N ARG A 9 18.33 3.29 -14.76
CA ARG A 9 19.45 3.70 -13.88
C ARG A 9 19.52 2.89 -12.58
N LEU A 10 18.41 2.34 -12.13
CA LEU A 10 18.29 1.59 -10.89
C LEU A 10 18.34 0.07 -11.10
N ASP A 11 18.72 -0.37 -12.31
CA ASP A 11 18.81 -1.79 -12.66
C ASP A 11 17.47 -2.53 -12.47
N LEU A 12 16.40 -1.93 -12.99
CA LEU A 12 15.04 -2.46 -13.02
C LEU A 12 14.51 -2.52 -14.46
N PRO A 13 15.19 -3.26 -15.38
CA PRO A 13 14.87 -3.21 -16.82
C PRO A 13 13.48 -3.78 -17.14
N ASP A 14 12.98 -4.71 -16.33
CA ASP A 14 11.68 -5.38 -16.54
C ASP A 14 10.51 -4.64 -15.86
N LEU A 15 10.76 -3.49 -15.22
CA LEU A 15 9.74 -2.74 -14.53
C LEU A 15 8.70 -2.18 -15.50
N ARG A 16 7.49 -2.69 -15.42
CA ARG A 16 6.36 -2.19 -16.21
C ARG A 16 5.73 -0.97 -15.56
N VAL A 17 5.35 0.00 -16.38
CA VAL A 17 4.60 1.18 -15.92
C VAL A 17 3.30 1.24 -16.67
N GLU A 18 2.20 1.09 -15.95
CA GLU A 18 0.83 1.04 -16.48
C GLU A 18 -0.01 2.16 -15.88
N ARG A 19 -1.02 2.61 -16.62
CA ARG A 19 -2.03 3.52 -16.08
C ARG A 19 -3.12 2.75 -15.35
N THR A 20 -3.62 3.34 -14.26
CA THR A 20 -4.69 2.76 -13.46
C THR A 20 -5.70 3.81 -13.00
N GLU A 21 -6.92 3.36 -12.73
CA GLU A 21 -7.98 4.16 -12.08
C GLU A 21 -8.18 3.78 -10.61
N THR A 22 -7.52 2.72 -10.15
CA THR A 22 -7.72 2.15 -8.81
C THR A 22 -6.72 2.64 -7.76
N GLY A 23 -5.95 3.69 -8.08
CA GLY A 23 -4.95 4.26 -7.19
C GLY A 23 -3.52 3.80 -7.51
N ASP A 24 -2.56 4.63 -7.10
CA ASP A 24 -1.14 4.40 -7.36
C ASP A 24 -0.61 3.27 -6.50
N HIS A 25 0.08 2.29 -7.10
CA HIS A 25 0.66 1.17 -6.36
C HIS A 25 1.69 0.38 -7.18
N TYR A 26 2.61 -0.26 -6.49
CA TYR A 26 3.45 -1.32 -7.03
C TYR A 26 2.76 -2.69 -6.85
N ASP A 27 2.68 -3.48 -7.91
CA ASP A 27 2.15 -4.86 -7.89
C ASP A 27 3.30 -5.86 -7.92
N PRO A 28 3.67 -6.47 -6.79
CA PRO A 28 4.77 -7.44 -6.74
C PRO A 28 4.47 -8.74 -7.47
N THR A 29 3.19 -9.04 -7.77
CA THR A 29 2.82 -10.27 -8.48
C THR A 29 3.05 -10.16 -9.98
N GLN A 30 2.98 -8.93 -10.52
CA GLN A 30 3.18 -8.64 -11.94
C GLN A 30 4.48 -7.88 -12.22
N GLY A 31 5.21 -7.48 -11.18
CA GLY A 31 6.45 -6.72 -11.30
C GLY A 31 6.24 -5.35 -11.97
N GLY A 32 5.11 -4.67 -11.67
CA GLY A 32 4.73 -3.45 -12.35
C GLY A 32 4.28 -2.34 -11.41
N ILE A 33 4.55 -1.10 -11.82
CA ILE A 33 4.03 0.11 -11.17
C ILE A 33 2.78 0.56 -11.90
N ARG A 34 1.71 0.78 -11.16
CA ARG A 34 0.47 1.34 -11.68
C ARG A 34 0.27 2.73 -11.12
N LEU A 35 0.13 3.71 -12.02
CA LEU A 35 -0.04 5.11 -11.68
C LEU A 35 -1.31 5.67 -12.31
N SER A 36 -1.99 6.54 -11.59
CA SER A 36 -3.09 7.35 -12.13
C SER A 36 -2.57 8.26 -13.27
N ALA A 37 -3.44 8.64 -14.18
CA ALA A 37 -3.08 9.38 -15.37
C ALA A 37 -2.35 10.71 -15.05
N ASP A 38 -2.82 11.43 -14.01
CA ASP A 38 -2.23 12.68 -13.54
C ASP A 38 -0.79 12.51 -13.00
N LYS A 39 -0.44 11.32 -12.50
CA LYS A 39 0.90 11.00 -11.99
C LYS A 39 1.79 10.36 -13.04
N CYS A 40 1.20 9.58 -13.94
CA CYS A 40 1.94 8.97 -15.05
C CYS A 40 2.48 10.03 -16.02
N ASP A 41 1.66 11.04 -16.36
CA ASP A 41 1.99 12.10 -17.31
C ASP A 41 2.43 13.41 -16.63
N GLY A 42 2.21 13.51 -15.31
CA GLY A 42 2.45 14.71 -14.53
C GLY A 42 3.94 15.03 -14.37
N ARG A 43 4.26 16.33 -14.43
CA ARG A 43 5.60 16.88 -14.12
C ARG A 43 5.64 17.55 -12.75
N ALA A 44 4.55 17.50 -12.00
CA ALA A 44 4.45 18.09 -10.68
C ALA A 44 5.30 17.29 -9.66
N LEU A 45 5.77 18.00 -8.63
CA LEU A 45 6.51 17.37 -7.54
C LEU A 45 5.77 16.18 -6.92
N THR A 46 4.44 16.29 -6.79
CA THR A 46 3.60 15.19 -6.26
C THR A 46 3.68 13.94 -7.14
N ALA A 47 3.58 14.10 -8.46
CA ALA A 47 3.67 12.99 -9.41
C ALA A 47 5.05 12.29 -9.31
N SER A 48 6.12 13.08 -9.28
CA SER A 48 7.48 12.56 -9.15
C SER A 48 7.71 11.85 -7.82
N THR A 49 7.14 12.38 -6.73
CA THR A 49 7.32 11.84 -5.39
C THR A 49 6.56 10.52 -5.21
N VAL A 50 5.32 10.45 -5.71
CA VAL A 50 4.52 9.21 -5.66
C VAL A 50 5.16 8.14 -6.55
N ALA A 51 5.56 8.49 -7.77
CA ALA A 51 6.24 7.56 -8.66
C ALA A 51 7.54 7.00 -8.03
N ALA A 52 8.33 7.86 -7.37
CA ALA A 52 9.53 7.42 -6.66
C ALA A 52 9.22 6.50 -5.47
N HIS A 53 8.10 6.71 -4.77
CA HIS A 53 7.64 5.83 -3.71
C HIS A 53 7.34 4.41 -4.25
N GLU A 54 6.61 4.30 -5.35
CA GLU A 54 6.31 3.02 -5.99
C GLU A 54 7.58 2.33 -6.54
N VAL A 55 8.54 3.11 -7.07
CA VAL A 55 9.88 2.58 -7.40
C VAL A 55 10.59 2.08 -6.15
N GLY A 56 10.40 2.72 -5.00
CA GLY A 56 10.91 2.24 -3.72
C GLY A 56 10.44 0.82 -3.37
N HIS A 57 9.16 0.52 -3.63
CA HIS A 57 8.61 -0.84 -3.47
C HIS A 57 9.17 -1.82 -4.51
N ALA A 58 9.38 -1.40 -5.75
CA ALA A 58 10.04 -2.23 -6.76
C ALA A 58 11.47 -2.61 -6.35
N LEU A 59 12.21 -1.67 -5.77
CA LEU A 59 13.54 -1.94 -5.21
C LEU A 59 13.50 -2.89 -4.01
N GLN A 60 12.50 -2.75 -3.13
CA GLN A 60 12.30 -3.70 -2.03
C GLN A 60 12.08 -5.13 -2.55
N ASP A 61 11.31 -5.27 -3.61
CA ASP A 61 11.03 -6.57 -4.22
C ASP A 61 12.28 -7.17 -4.86
N ARG A 62 13.00 -6.39 -5.68
CA ARG A 62 14.28 -6.77 -6.27
C ARG A 62 15.28 -7.25 -5.20
N ASP A 63 15.39 -6.51 -4.10
CA ASP A 63 16.33 -6.81 -3.01
C ASP A 63 15.82 -7.96 -2.11
N GLY A 64 14.67 -8.54 -2.42
CA GLY A 64 14.07 -9.61 -1.64
C GLY A 64 13.70 -9.20 -0.21
N TYR A 65 13.26 -7.94 -0.01
CA TYR A 65 12.93 -7.41 1.31
C TYR A 65 11.81 -8.21 1.99
N ALA A 66 12.16 -8.88 3.08
CA ALA A 66 11.27 -9.84 3.72
C ALA A 66 9.94 -9.22 4.19
N ALA A 67 9.97 -7.98 4.71
CA ALA A 67 8.78 -7.30 5.19
C ALA A 67 7.76 -7.01 4.07
N LEU A 68 8.20 -6.73 2.83
CA LEU A 68 7.30 -6.57 1.69
C LEU A 68 6.57 -7.88 1.37
N ARG A 69 7.27 -9.02 1.40
CA ARG A 69 6.66 -10.33 1.17
C ARG A 69 5.64 -10.68 2.25
N TRP A 70 5.97 -10.40 3.52
CA TRP A 70 5.02 -10.58 4.62
C TRP A 70 3.79 -9.68 4.48
N ARG A 71 3.99 -8.39 4.15
CA ARG A 71 2.91 -7.43 3.86
C ARG A 71 1.96 -7.99 2.80
N THR A 72 2.47 -8.43 1.66
CA THR A 72 1.65 -8.96 0.56
C THR A 72 0.81 -10.16 0.99
N ARG A 73 1.40 -11.09 1.75
CA ARG A 73 0.68 -12.26 2.29
C ARG A 73 -0.38 -11.85 3.32
N LEU A 74 -0.06 -10.96 4.24
CA LEU A 74 -0.97 -10.50 5.27
C LEU A 74 -2.16 -9.74 4.68
N ILE A 75 -1.96 -8.85 3.70
CA ILE A 75 -3.04 -8.15 3.01
C ILE A 75 -3.98 -9.15 2.31
N GLY A 76 -3.44 -10.16 1.65
CA GLY A 76 -4.24 -11.22 1.03
C GLY A 76 -5.10 -12.00 2.04
N ALA A 77 -4.51 -12.38 3.17
CA ALA A 77 -5.22 -13.07 4.25
C ALA A 77 -6.31 -12.18 4.88
N THR A 78 -6.01 -10.90 5.13
CA THR A 78 -6.92 -9.95 5.76
C THR A 78 -8.15 -9.68 4.91
N ARG A 79 -8.00 -9.52 3.60
CA ARG A 79 -9.14 -9.34 2.68
C ARG A 79 -10.15 -10.49 2.76
N ASN A 80 -9.69 -11.72 2.93
CA ASN A 80 -10.56 -12.88 3.10
C ASN A 80 -11.23 -12.86 4.48
N ALA A 81 -10.48 -12.53 5.53
CA ALA A 81 -11.01 -12.38 6.88
C ALA A 81 -12.08 -11.28 6.96
N GLU A 82 -11.87 -10.14 6.32
CA GLU A 82 -12.84 -9.04 6.23
C GLU A 82 -14.14 -9.46 5.56
N ARG A 83 -14.07 -10.19 4.44
CA ARG A 83 -15.27 -10.70 3.75
C ARG A 83 -16.06 -11.65 4.64
N VAL A 84 -15.37 -12.57 5.31
CA VAL A 84 -16.01 -13.49 6.27
C VAL A 84 -16.58 -12.73 7.45
N GLY A 85 -15.82 -11.76 8.01
CA GLY A 85 -16.27 -10.92 9.12
C GLY A 85 -17.52 -10.11 8.80
N ALA A 86 -17.55 -9.47 7.63
CA ALA A 86 -18.71 -8.74 7.16
C ALA A 86 -19.95 -9.67 7.00
N GLY A 87 -19.76 -10.85 6.43
CA GLY A 87 -20.82 -11.86 6.32
C GLY A 87 -21.35 -12.32 7.67
N LEU A 88 -20.47 -12.55 8.65
CA LEU A 88 -20.83 -12.90 10.02
C LEU A 88 -21.62 -11.78 10.70
N MET A 89 -21.18 -10.53 10.56
CA MET A 89 -21.90 -9.38 11.14
C MET A 89 -23.30 -9.22 10.55
N MET A 90 -23.46 -9.42 9.25
CA MET A 90 -24.78 -9.41 8.60
C MET A 90 -25.67 -10.57 9.07
N ALA A 91 -25.10 -11.74 9.29
CA ALA A 91 -25.82 -12.94 9.73
C ALA A 91 -26.17 -12.90 11.25
N ALA A 92 -25.43 -12.16 12.07
CA ALA A 92 -25.54 -12.19 13.54
C ALA A 92 -26.99 -11.99 14.06
N PRO A 93 -27.78 -10.98 13.61
CA PRO A 93 -29.15 -10.79 14.08
C PRO A 93 -30.06 -11.96 13.71
N PHE A 94 -29.90 -12.52 12.51
CA PHE A 94 -30.69 -13.66 12.06
C PHE A 94 -30.37 -14.94 12.82
N LEU A 95 -29.08 -15.19 13.09
CA LEU A 95 -28.63 -16.33 13.87
C LEU A 95 -29.11 -16.25 15.33
N GLY A 96 -29.06 -15.07 15.93
CA GLY A 96 -29.57 -14.85 17.28
C GLY A 96 -31.08 -15.09 17.37
N MET A 97 -31.85 -14.68 16.37
CA MET A 97 -33.29 -14.85 16.32
C MET A 97 -33.68 -16.30 16.03
N LEU A 98 -33.04 -16.95 15.05
CA LEU A 98 -33.34 -18.31 14.62
C LEU A 98 -33.00 -19.35 15.70
N SER A 99 -31.85 -19.17 16.37
CA SER A 99 -31.39 -20.08 17.42
C SER A 99 -32.14 -19.89 18.74
N ARG A 100 -32.96 -18.83 18.88
CA ARG A 100 -33.56 -18.38 20.14
C ARG A 100 -32.57 -18.19 21.30
N ALA A 101 -31.29 -18.02 20.95
CA ALA A 101 -30.18 -17.84 21.88
C ALA A 101 -29.44 -16.52 21.53
N PRO A 102 -29.72 -15.40 22.23
CA PRO A 102 -29.09 -14.12 21.99
C PRO A 102 -27.56 -14.18 22.07
N SER A 103 -27.02 -15.13 22.86
CA SER A 103 -25.58 -15.35 22.99
C SER A 103 -24.90 -15.77 21.67
N ILE A 104 -25.60 -16.51 20.81
CA ILE A 104 -25.06 -16.91 19.49
C ILE A 104 -24.94 -15.68 18.58
N GLY A 105 -25.94 -14.82 18.58
CA GLY A 105 -25.90 -13.57 17.83
C GLY A 105 -24.76 -12.65 18.29
N LEU A 106 -24.60 -12.50 19.61
CA LEU A 106 -23.50 -11.73 20.20
C LEU A 106 -22.13 -12.31 19.86
N LEU A 107 -21.94 -13.62 19.99
CA LEU A 107 -20.69 -14.29 19.66
C LEU A 107 -20.32 -14.08 18.19
N THR A 108 -21.30 -14.20 17.30
CA THR A 108 -21.12 -13.99 15.85
C THR A 108 -20.74 -12.52 15.54
N LEU A 109 -21.39 -11.59 16.22
CA LEU A 109 -21.08 -10.16 16.10
C LEU A 109 -19.65 -9.86 16.55
N PHE A 110 -19.24 -10.36 17.72
CA PHE A 110 -17.87 -10.17 18.22
C PHE A 110 -16.82 -10.83 17.30
N GLY A 111 -17.08 -12.02 16.78
CA GLY A 111 -16.22 -12.69 15.81
C GLY A 111 -16.05 -11.88 14.53
N GLY A 112 -17.14 -11.29 14.04
CA GLY A 112 -17.12 -10.40 12.88
C GLY A 112 -16.32 -9.13 13.13
N MET A 113 -16.53 -8.48 14.29
CA MET A 113 -15.77 -7.29 14.69
C MET A 113 -14.27 -7.58 14.84
N LEU A 114 -13.91 -8.71 15.44
CA LEU A 114 -12.51 -9.11 15.59
C LEU A 114 -11.86 -9.35 14.22
N SER A 115 -12.59 -9.95 13.30
CA SER A 115 -12.14 -10.18 11.93
C SER A 115 -11.88 -8.87 11.17
N LEU A 116 -12.77 -7.88 11.31
CA LEU A 116 -12.57 -6.55 10.73
C LEU A 116 -11.43 -5.80 11.41
N GLY A 117 -11.27 -5.91 12.72
CA GLY A 117 -10.18 -5.30 13.48
C GLY A 117 -8.80 -5.84 13.13
N SER A 118 -8.69 -7.04 12.56
CA SER A 118 -7.43 -7.62 12.11
C SER A 118 -6.76 -6.79 11.01
N SER A 119 -7.53 -6.11 10.18
CA SER A 119 -7.05 -5.20 9.13
C SER A 119 -6.19 -4.07 9.72
N VAL A 120 -6.64 -3.46 10.80
CA VAL A 120 -5.91 -2.37 11.47
C VAL A 120 -4.53 -2.83 11.93
N LEU A 121 -4.44 -4.04 12.51
CA LEU A 121 -3.17 -4.60 12.95
C LEU A 121 -2.22 -4.85 11.77
N VAL A 122 -2.74 -5.33 10.64
CA VAL A 122 -1.94 -5.55 9.43
C VAL A 122 -1.41 -4.23 8.90
N HIS A 123 -2.20 -3.17 8.86
CA HIS A 123 -1.75 -1.84 8.45
C HIS A 123 -0.61 -1.33 9.35
N LEU A 124 -0.70 -1.51 10.66
CA LEU A 124 0.37 -1.14 11.59
C LEU A 124 1.66 -1.96 11.36
N VAL A 125 1.54 -3.26 11.12
CA VAL A 125 2.69 -4.14 10.85
C VAL A 125 3.35 -3.81 9.50
N THR A 126 2.61 -3.24 8.55
CA THR A 126 3.15 -2.85 7.24
C THR A 126 3.85 -1.49 7.25
N LEU A 127 3.64 -0.65 8.26
CA LEU A 127 4.27 0.67 8.36
C LEU A 127 5.79 0.68 8.15
N PRO A 128 6.60 -0.22 8.73
CA PRO A 128 8.03 -0.23 8.48
C PRO A 128 8.39 -0.39 7.00
N THR A 129 7.62 -1.18 6.24
CA THR A 129 7.80 -1.35 4.79
C THR A 129 7.53 -0.05 4.04
N GLU A 130 6.48 0.68 4.41
CA GLU A 130 6.13 1.97 3.82
C GLU A 130 7.17 3.04 4.13
N PHE A 131 7.67 3.07 5.35
CA PHE A 131 8.73 4.00 5.75
C PHE A 131 10.04 3.70 5.03
N ASP A 132 10.41 2.44 4.87
CA ASP A 132 11.61 2.05 4.12
C ASP A 132 11.49 2.44 2.64
N ALA A 133 10.37 2.16 1.98
CA ALA A 133 10.11 2.57 0.60
C ALA A 133 10.21 4.09 0.42
N SER A 134 9.64 4.87 1.36
CA SER A 134 9.58 6.32 1.30
C SER A 134 10.94 6.99 1.61
N PHE A 135 11.57 6.63 2.71
CA PHE A 135 12.69 7.38 3.26
C PHE A 135 14.06 6.77 3.00
N ASN A 136 14.15 5.44 2.93
CA ASN A 136 15.41 4.77 2.65
C ASN A 136 15.65 4.55 1.16
N ARG A 137 14.59 4.61 0.34
CA ARG A 137 14.68 4.37 -1.11
C ARG A 137 14.21 5.57 -1.94
N ALA A 138 12.94 5.97 -1.86
CA ALA A 138 12.39 7.04 -2.70
C ALA A 138 13.07 8.39 -2.46
N LEU A 139 13.28 8.79 -1.22
CA LEU A 139 13.90 10.07 -0.90
C LEU A 139 15.34 10.19 -1.44
N PRO A 140 16.24 9.21 -1.25
CA PRO A 140 17.55 9.20 -1.89
C PRO A 140 17.48 9.26 -3.42
N ILE A 141 16.58 8.51 -4.05
CA ILE A 141 16.38 8.52 -5.50
C ILE A 141 16.09 9.93 -6.01
N LEU A 142 15.13 10.60 -5.36
CA LEU A 142 14.75 11.96 -5.72
C LEU A 142 15.88 12.98 -5.53
N GLN A 143 16.76 12.75 -4.56
CA GLN A 143 17.90 13.63 -4.26
C GLN A 143 19.10 13.41 -5.20
N HIS A 144 19.45 12.16 -5.50
CA HIS A 144 20.63 11.82 -6.28
C HIS A 144 20.45 11.96 -7.80
N ASN A 145 19.21 11.95 -8.28
CA ASN A 145 18.91 12.08 -9.70
C ASN A 145 18.52 13.50 -10.13
N ASP A 146 18.82 14.51 -9.32
CA ASP A 146 18.50 15.93 -9.58
C ASP A 146 17.00 16.20 -9.88
N ILE A 147 16.14 15.28 -9.46
CA ILE A 147 14.69 15.42 -9.62
C ILE A 147 14.16 16.46 -8.63
N LEU A 148 14.85 16.59 -7.48
CA LEU A 148 14.44 17.42 -6.36
C LEU A 148 15.31 18.65 -6.23
N LYS A 149 14.71 19.81 -6.44
CA LYS A 149 15.38 21.08 -6.12
C LYS A 149 15.43 21.32 -4.61
N GLN A 150 16.43 22.06 -4.13
CA GLN A 150 16.63 22.34 -2.70
C GLN A 150 15.37 22.84 -1.97
N PRO A 151 14.58 23.80 -2.51
CA PRO A 151 13.39 24.31 -1.84
C PRO A 151 12.28 23.26 -1.73
N ASP A 152 12.25 22.24 -2.61
CA ASP A 152 11.18 21.25 -2.70
C ASP A 152 11.36 20.07 -1.72
N ARG A 153 12.54 19.94 -1.09
CA ARG A 153 12.87 18.81 -0.20
C ARG A 153 11.87 18.64 0.96
N ARG A 154 11.44 19.75 1.56
CA ARG A 154 10.47 19.70 2.66
C ARG A 154 9.10 19.21 2.19
N HIS A 155 8.68 19.64 1.00
CA HIS A 155 7.40 19.21 0.41
C HIS A 155 7.45 17.74 0.01
N ALA A 156 8.52 17.29 -0.64
CA ALA A 156 8.71 15.88 -0.97
C ALA A 156 8.68 14.98 0.27
N ARG A 157 9.37 15.37 1.36
CA ARG A 157 9.32 14.60 2.62
C ARG A 157 7.90 14.52 3.20
N ARG A 158 7.11 15.60 3.12
CA ARG A 158 5.72 15.58 3.58
C ARG A 158 4.86 14.67 2.72
N LEU A 159 5.05 14.69 1.40
CA LEU A 159 4.35 13.82 0.47
C LEU A 159 4.71 12.34 0.72
N LEU A 160 5.99 12.02 0.91
CA LEU A 160 6.45 10.67 1.25
C LEU A 160 5.92 10.21 2.62
N MET A 161 5.84 11.12 3.59
CA MET A 161 5.21 10.83 4.89
C MET A 161 3.72 10.53 4.72
N ALA A 162 3.01 11.34 3.91
CA ALA A 162 1.61 11.09 3.60
C ALA A 162 1.43 9.75 2.88
N ALA A 163 2.27 9.42 1.90
CA ALA A 163 2.25 8.14 1.21
C ALA A 163 2.46 6.97 2.19
N ALA A 164 3.49 7.05 3.06
CA ALA A 164 3.75 6.02 4.06
C ALA A 164 2.60 5.83 5.06
N LEU A 165 1.85 6.89 5.37
CA LEU A 165 0.73 6.86 6.30
C LEU A 165 -0.63 6.57 5.64
N THR A 166 -0.70 6.50 4.30
CA THR A 166 -1.97 6.24 3.59
C THR A 166 -2.64 4.96 4.06
N TYR A 167 -1.86 3.93 4.38
CA TYR A 167 -2.36 2.67 4.89
C TYR A 167 -2.90 2.73 6.34
N VAL A 168 -2.62 3.79 7.08
CA VAL A 168 -3.14 3.97 8.45
C VAL A 168 -4.47 4.72 8.42
N SER A 169 -4.72 5.48 7.35
CA SER A 169 -5.92 6.31 7.18
C SER A 169 -7.02 5.64 6.36
N ALA A 170 -6.75 4.46 5.80
CA ALA A 170 -7.70 3.66 5.02
C ALA A 170 -8.40 2.64 5.91
#